data_f0f7798e1500784c2057ad2b00d495e3
#
_entry.id   f0f7798e1500784c2057ad2b00d495e3
#
_cell.length_a   1.000
_cell.length_b   1.000
_cell.length_c   1.000
_cell.angle_alpha   90.00
_cell.angle_beta   90.00
_cell.angle_gamma   90.00
#
_symmetry.space_group_name_H-M   'P 1'
#
loop_
_entity.id
_entity.type
_entity.pdbx_description
1 polymer ?
#
loop_
_entity_poly.entity_id
_entity_poly.type
_entity_poly.pdbx_seq_one_letter_code
_entity_poly.pdbx_strand_id
1 'polypeptide(L)'
;DINRTESEQLYYGGKGINVSAILSRLGVDNIALGFLAGFSGRQIEEMLNAESINNDFVYLKKGYTRINVKIKADEDYDINAQGPDIEADEINALFDKLEKLQSGDFLVLAGSIPNSLPNDIYEEILAKLQNKGINFAVDATGDLLLNVLKYKPFLIKPNHHELGDIFGVEVKSEYEIA
;
A
#
# COMPACT_ATOMS: atom_id res chain seq x y z
N ASP A 1 23.97 26.73 -3.71
CA ASP A 1 23.74 26.55 -5.14
C ASP A 1 22.24 26.47 -5.43
N ILE A 2 21.80 27.06 -6.54
CA ILE A 2 20.41 26.99 -6.98
C ILE A 2 20.37 26.05 -8.18
N ASN A 3 19.67 24.93 -7.98
CA ASN A 3 19.43 23.97 -9.07
C ASN A 3 18.05 24.24 -9.68
N ARG A 4 17.96 24.13 -11.01
CA ARG A 4 16.73 24.28 -11.77
C ARG A 4 16.45 22.98 -12.50
N THR A 5 15.20 22.53 -12.46
CA THR A 5 14.74 21.34 -13.17
C THR A 5 14.49 21.67 -14.65
N GLU A 6 14.71 20.72 -15.53
CA GLU A 6 14.35 20.80 -16.94
C GLU A 6 12.88 20.44 -17.17
N SER A 7 12.34 19.55 -16.33
CA SER A 7 10.93 19.13 -16.37
C SER A 7 10.45 18.71 -15.00
N GLU A 8 9.14 18.78 -14.82
CA GLU A 8 8.45 18.36 -13.61
C GLU A 8 7.24 17.52 -14.01
N GLN A 9 7.04 16.40 -13.30
CA GLN A 9 5.90 15.51 -13.53
C GLN A 9 5.29 15.10 -12.20
N LEU A 10 3.97 15.01 -12.16
CA LEU A 10 3.22 14.56 -11.00
C LEU A 10 2.59 13.19 -11.29
N TYR A 11 2.79 12.25 -10.38
CA TYR A 11 2.22 10.92 -10.46
C TYR A 11 1.51 10.58 -9.16
N TYR A 12 0.38 9.90 -9.24
CA TYR A 12 -0.11 9.18 -8.08
C TYR A 12 0.81 7.98 -7.78
N GLY A 13 0.86 7.56 -6.52
CA GLY A 13 1.72 6.45 -6.12
C GLY A 13 1.17 5.72 -4.91
N GLY A 14 1.91 4.69 -4.55
CA GLY A 14 1.57 3.75 -3.49
C GLY A 14 1.30 2.35 -4.05
N LYS A 15 1.83 1.32 -3.39
CA LYS A 15 1.74 -0.07 -3.88
C LYS A 15 0.28 -0.49 -4.10
N GLY A 16 -0.63 -0.20 -3.17
CA GLY A 16 -2.05 -0.54 -3.30
C GLY A 16 -2.73 0.15 -4.49
N ILE A 17 -2.48 1.45 -4.69
CA ILE A 17 -3.00 2.19 -5.84
C ILE A 17 -2.45 1.62 -7.16
N ASN A 18 -1.15 1.27 -7.21
CA ASN A 18 -0.54 0.68 -8.39
C ASN A 18 -1.18 -0.68 -8.73
N VAL A 19 -1.51 -1.49 -7.73
CA VAL A 19 -2.26 -2.74 -7.93
C VAL A 19 -3.63 -2.45 -8.52
N SER A 20 -4.38 -1.50 -7.97
CA SER A 20 -5.70 -1.11 -8.50
C SER A 20 -5.61 -0.61 -9.94
N ALA A 21 -4.62 0.21 -10.27
CA ALA A 21 -4.42 0.69 -11.63
C ALA A 21 -4.17 -0.45 -12.63
N ILE A 22 -3.36 -1.44 -12.26
CA ILE A 22 -3.10 -2.61 -13.10
C ILE A 22 -4.36 -3.48 -13.24
N LEU A 23 -5.07 -3.76 -12.15
CA LEU A 23 -6.30 -4.54 -12.18
C LEU A 23 -7.36 -3.87 -13.06
N SER A 24 -7.55 -2.55 -12.94
CA SER A 24 -8.47 -1.79 -13.79
C SER A 24 -8.11 -1.87 -15.27
N ARG A 25 -6.82 -1.78 -15.62
CA ARG A 25 -6.34 -1.94 -17.01
C ARG A 25 -6.55 -3.36 -17.54
N LEU A 26 -6.58 -4.36 -16.67
CA LEU A 26 -6.88 -5.75 -17.02
C LEU A 26 -8.39 -6.04 -17.04
N GLY A 27 -9.24 -5.06 -16.78
CA GLY A 27 -10.69 -5.21 -16.74
C GLY A 27 -11.20 -5.97 -15.51
N VAL A 28 -10.42 -6.01 -14.43
CA VAL A 28 -10.81 -6.62 -13.15
C VAL A 28 -11.41 -5.55 -12.25
N ASP A 29 -12.66 -5.76 -11.82
CA ASP A 29 -13.34 -4.88 -10.87
C ASP A 29 -12.58 -4.86 -9.54
N ASN A 30 -12.26 -3.66 -9.09
CA ASN A 30 -11.54 -3.46 -7.83
C ASN A 30 -11.83 -2.07 -7.26
N ILE A 31 -11.51 -1.87 -5.98
CA ILE A 31 -11.67 -0.59 -5.28
C ILE A 31 -10.38 -0.32 -4.51
N ALA A 32 -9.73 0.81 -4.78
CA ALA A 32 -8.60 1.27 -3.99
C ALA A 32 -9.08 1.85 -2.65
N LEU A 33 -8.51 1.34 -1.55
CA LEU A 33 -8.78 1.80 -0.19
C LEU A 33 -7.49 2.35 0.43
N GLY A 34 -7.65 3.20 1.44
CA GLY A 34 -6.56 3.77 2.22
C GLY A 34 -6.92 5.14 2.77
N PHE A 35 -5.91 5.93 3.08
CA PHE A 35 -6.08 7.25 3.68
C PHE A 35 -5.56 8.34 2.75
N LEU A 36 -6.36 9.39 2.56
CA LEU A 36 -5.98 10.60 1.86
C LEU A 36 -6.12 11.83 2.77
N ALA A 37 -5.33 12.87 2.51
CA ALA A 37 -5.38 14.11 3.27
C ALA A 37 -5.05 15.33 2.41
N GLY A 38 -5.70 16.45 2.69
CA GLY A 38 -5.40 17.76 2.14
C GLY A 38 -5.45 17.83 0.62
N PHE A 39 -4.68 18.77 0.06
CA PHE A 39 -4.67 19.02 -1.40
C PHE A 39 -4.05 17.87 -2.19
N SER A 40 -2.97 17.28 -1.69
CA SER A 40 -2.30 16.16 -2.36
C SER A 40 -3.17 14.90 -2.41
N GLY A 41 -3.98 14.67 -1.37
CA GLY A 41 -4.97 13.60 -1.38
C GLY A 41 -6.05 13.81 -2.45
N ARG A 42 -6.61 15.02 -2.52
CA ARG A 42 -7.59 15.35 -3.58
C ARG A 42 -7.02 15.19 -4.97
N GLN A 43 -5.75 15.61 -5.18
CA GLN A 43 -5.09 15.45 -6.47
C GLN A 43 -4.94 13.97 -6.86
N ILE A 44 -4.60 13.08 -5.91
CA ILE A 44 -4.55 11.63 -6.16
C ILE A 44 -5.92 11.12 -6.60
N GLU A 45 -6.97 11.44 -5.85
CA GLU A 45 -8.33 10.99 -6.17
C GLU A 45 -8.80 11.50 -7.55
N GLU A 46 -8.54 12.76 -7.88
CA GLU A 46 -8.84 13.34 -9.20
C GLU A 46 -8.12 12.57 -10.33
N MET A 47 -6.83 12.24 -10.15
CA MET A 47 -6.07 11.48 -11.14
C MET A 47 -6.60 10.05 -11.30
N LEU A 48 -6.98 9.38 -10.22
CA LEU A 48 -7.58 8.04 -10.26
C LEU A 48 -8.94 8.05 -10.96
N ASN A 49 -9.77 9.04 -10.65
CA ASN A 49 -11.08 9.21 -11.28
C ASN A 49 -10.95 9.49 -12.78
N ALA A 50 -9.96 10.28 -13.20
CA ALA A 50 -9.67 10.53 -14.62
C ALA A 50 -9.27 9.26 -15.39
N GLU A 51 -8.64 8.28 -14.71
CA GLU A 51 -8.31 6.96 -15.28
C GLU A 51 -9.42 5.90 -15.03
N SER A 52 -10.58 6.31 -14.47
CA SER A 52 -11.69 5.40 -14.12
C SER A 52 -11.29 4.28 -13.15
N ILE A 53 -10.37 4.58 -12.24
CA ILE A 53 -9.96 3.67 -11.17
C ILE A 53 -10.88 3.89 -9.97
N ASN A 54 -11.69 2.88 -9.64
CA ASN A 54 -12.61 2.96 -8.50
C ASN A 54 -11.84 3.09 -7.18
N ASN A 55 -12.33 3.96 -6.33
CA ASN A 55 -11.70 4.22 -5.04
C ASN A 55 -12.74 4.58 -3.98
N ASP A 56 -12.43 4.31 -2.71
CA ASP A 56 -13.27 4.66 -1.55
C ASP A 56 -12.36 4.95 -0.35
N PHE A 57 -11.58 6.03 -0.45
CA PHE A 57 -10.63 6.43 0.58
C PHE A 57 -11.29 7.00 1.83
N VAL A 58 -10.60 6.89 2.96
CA VAL A 58 -10.90 7.66 4.18
C VAL A 58 -10.14 8.96 4.11
N TYR A 59 -10.86 10.10 4.19
CA TYR A 59 -10.25 11.41 4.25
C TYR A 59 -9.89 11.78 5.68
N LEU A 60 -8.59 12.04 5.89
CA LEU A 60 -8.09 12.49 7.18
C LEU A 60 -8.41 13.96 7.41
N LYS A 61 -8.67 14.30 8.67
CA LYS A 61 -9.07 15.66 9.09
C LYS A 61 -7.93 16.66 9.00
N LYS A 62 -6.67 16.20 9.07
CA LYS A 62 -5.48 17.05 9.14
C LYS A 62 -4.38 16.55 8.22
N GLY A 63 -3.46 17.45 7.89
CA GLY A 63 -2.25 17.13 7.15
C GLY A 63 -2.46 17.03 5.64
N TYR A 64 -1.51 16.37 5.01
CA TYR A 64 -1.44 16.16 3.55
C TYR A 64 -1.00 14.73 3.26
N THR A 65 -1.61 14.10 2.26
CA THR A 65 -1.10 12.82 1.74
C THR A 65 0.37 12.96 1.36
N ARG A 66 1.15 11.97 1.73
CA ARG A 66 2.60 11.95 1.54
C ARG A 66 3.01 12.32 0.13
N ILE A 67 3.94 13.25 0.01
CA ILE A 67 4.57 13.63 -1.26
C ILE A 67 6.00 13.10 -1.23
N ASN A 68 6.34 12.24 -2.17
CA ASN A 68 7.71 11.79 -2.38
C ASN A 68 8.29 12.56 -3.56
N VAL A 69 9.51 13.06 -3.41
CA VAL A 69 10.22 13.78 -4.47
C VAL A 69 11.32 12.89 -5.01
N LYS A 70 11.31 12.67 -6.32
CA LYS A 70 12.35 11.94 -7.04
C LYS A 70 13.11 12.91 -7.92
N ILE A 71 14.37 13.11 -7.63
CA ILE A 71 15.26 13.97 -8.40
C ILE A 71 16.11 13.06 -9.29
N LYS A 72 15.92 13.22 -10.61
CA LYS A 72 16.71 12.53 -11.62
C LYS A 72 17.83 13.45 -12.08
N ALA A 73 19.06 13.09 -11.80
CA ALA A 73 20.27 13.81 -12.14
C ALA A 73 21.38 12.80 -12.50
N ASP A 74 22.66 13.20 -12.42
CA ASP A 74 23.79 12.27 -12.57
C ASP A 74 23.74 11.15 -11.53
N GLU A 75 23.27 11.48 -10.31
CA GLU A 75 22.88 10.54 -9.27
C GLU A 75 21.40 10.77 -8.91
N ASP A 76 20.66 9.69 -8.76
CA ASP A 76 19.24 9.73 -8.39
C ASP A 76 19.06 9.94 -6.88
N TYR A 77 18.15 10.83 -6.51
CA TYR A 77 17.77 11.08 -5.10
C TYR A 77 16.28 10.88 -4.90
N ASP A 78 15.94 10.06 -3.90
CA ASP A 78 14.56 9.86 -3.45
C ASP A 78 14.37 10.48 -2.07
N ILE A 79 13.49 11.48 -1.96
CA ILE A 79 13.09 12.10 -0.69
C ILE A 79 11.68 11.61 -0.35
N ASN A 80 11.58 10.77 0.67
CA ASN A 80 10.33 10.16 1.10
C ASN A 80 9.80 10.85 2.36
N ALA A 81 8.66 11.53 2.25
CA ALA A 81 7.98 12.13 3.40
C ALA A 81 7.29 11.07 4.27
N GLN A 82 6.99 11.42 5.52
CA GLN A 82 6.34 10.52 6.50
C GLN A 82 4.83 10.37 6.25
N GLY A 83 4.18 11.41 5.74
CA GLY A 83 2.73 11.48 5.66
C GLY A 83 2.08 12.00 6.96
N PRO A 84 0.75 12.12 6.98
CA PRO A 84 0.01 12.63 8.12
C PRO A 84 -0.21 11.54 9.18
N ASP A 85 -0.47 11.98 10.42
CA ASP A 85 -0.97 11.10 11.46
C ASP A 85 -2.41 10.67 11.15
N ILE A 86 -2.74 9.42 11.55
CA ILE A 86 -4.06 8.82 11.37
C ILE A 86 -4.67 8.61 12.76
N GLU A 87 -5.84 9.18 12.98
CA GLU A 87 -6.54 9.11 14.26
C GLU A 87 -7.37 7.80 14.37
N ALA A 88 -7.71 7.38 15.58
CA ALA A 88 -8.38 6.09 15.82
C ALA A 88 -9.75 5.98 15.13
N ASP A 89 -10.50 7.06 15.04
CA ASP A 89 -11.79 7.06 14.36
C ASP A 89 -11.65 6.96 12.82
N GLU A 90 -10.54 7.45 12.28
CA GLU A 90 -10.19 7.31 10.86
C GLU A 90 -9.80 5.85 10.53
N ILE A 91 -9.08 5.20 11.46
CA ILE A 91 -8.79 3.75 11.37
C ILE A 91 -10.10 2.96 11.41
N ASN A 92 -11.02 3.28 12.34
CA ASN A 92 -12.31 2.62 12.43
C ASN A 92 -13.12 2.80 11.12
N ALA A 93 -13.09 3.97 10.50
CA ALA A 93 -13.73 4.21 9.22
C ALA A 93 -13.18 3.31 8.10
N LEU A 94 -11.87 3.00 8.12
CA LEU A 94 -11.30 2.02 7.20
C LEU A 94 -11.83 0.60 7.50
N PHE A 95 -11.89 0.20 8.76
CA PHE A 95 -12.46 -1.09 9.16
C PHE A 95 -13.91 -1.24 8.73
N ASP A 96 -14.74 -0.20 8.88
CA ASP A 96 -16.14 -0.20 8.42
C ASP A 96 -16.27 -0.44 6.91
N LYS A 97 -15.30 0.03 6.12
CA LYS A 97 -15.23 -0.27 4.68
C LYS A 97 -14.83 -1.73 4.43
N LEU A 98 -13.83 -2.23 5.15
CA LEU A 98 -13.36 -3.60 5.03
C LEU A 98 -14.40 -4.63 5.48
N GLU A 99 -15.28 -4.28 6.41
CA GLU A 99 -16.37 -5.14 6.85
C GLU A 99 -17.42 -5.43 5.76
N LYS A 100 -17.49 -4.62 4.71
CA LYS A 100 -18.36 -4.83 3.55
C LYS A 100 -17.91 -5.96 2.64
N LEU A 101 -16.65 -6.42 2.78
CA LEU A 101 -16.11 -7.54 2.02
C LEU A 101 -16.89 -8.83 2.27
N GLN A 102 -17.06 -9.62 1.22
CA GLN A 102 -17.84 -10.85 1.22
C GLN A 102 -16.97 -12.07 0.92
N SER A 103 -17.51 -13.25 1.16
CA SER A 103 -16.84 -14.51 0.83
C SER A 103 -16.51 -14.58 -0.66
N GLY A 104 -15.27 -14.92 -0.97
CA GLY A 104 -14.73 -14.97 -2.33
C GLY A 104 -14.02 -13.71 -2.78
N ASP A 105 -14.20 -12.58 -2.08
CA ASP A 105 -13.46 -11.36 -2.38
C ASP A 105 -11.96 -11.55 -2.12
N PHE A 106 -11.16 -10.72 -2.80
CA PHE A 106 -9.73 -10.60 -2.59
C PHE A 106 -9.40 -9.28 -1.90
N LEU A 107 -8.68 -9.34 -0.78
CA LEU A 107 -8.11 -8.18 -0.12
C LEU A 107 -6.60 -8.17 -0.32
N VAL A 108 -6.11 -7.13 -1.01
CA VAL A 108 -4.67 -6.93 -1.22
C VAL A 108 -4.16 -5.92 -0.19
N LEU A 109 -3.30 -6.36 0.71
CA LEU A 109 -2.59 -5.53 1.68
C LEU A 109 -1.19 -5.27 1.13
N ALA A 110 -0.91 -4.04 0.72
CA ALA A 110 0.33 -3.69 0.07
C ALA A 110 0.87 -2.32 0.49
N GLY A 111 2.17 -2.25 0.68
CA GLY A 111 2.89 -1.03 1.03
C GLY A 111 3.37 -0.98 2.48
N SER A 112 4.05 0.10 2.81
CA SER A 112 4.55 0.37 4.17
C SER A 112 3.43 0.87 5.07
N ILE A 113 3.45 0.47 6.33
CA ILE A 113 2.57 1.00 7.36
C ILE A 113 3.06 2.40 7.74
N PRO A 114 2.18 3.44 7.76
CA PRO A 114 2.51 4.74 8.31
C PRO A 114 2.95 4.64 9.78
N ASN A 115 3.91 5.46 10.20
CA ASN A 115 4.43 5.43 11.58
C ASN A 115 3.38 5.74 12.66
N SER A 116 2.27 6.37 12.28
CA SER A 116 1.12 6.67 13.14
C SER A 116 0.18 5.48 13.37
N LEU A 117 0.35 4.40 12.60
CA LEU A 117 -0.43 3.17 12.76
C LEU A 117 0.36 2.12 13.57
N PRO A 118 -0.34 1.22 14.28
CA PRO A 118 0.29 0.07 14.89
C PRO A 118 1.02 -0.79 13.86
N ASN A 119 2.20 -1.29 14.21
CA ASN A 119 2.99 -2.14 13.31
C ASN A 119 2.31 -3.47 12.96
N ASP A 120 1.29 -3.86 13.70
CA ASP A 120 0.49 -5.07 13.56
C ASP A 120 -0.85 -4.84 12.85
N ILE A 121 -1.09 -3.65 12.27
CA ILE A 121 -2.38 -3.32 11.62
C ILE A 121 -2.81 -4.34 10.56
N TYR A 122 -1.87 -4.92 9.78
CA TYR A 122 -2.19 -5.96 8.80
C TYR A 122 -2.66 -7.23 9.51
N GLU A 123 -2.01 -7.61 10.61
CA GLU A 123 -2.43 -8.73 11.42
C GLU A 123 -3.84 -8.50 12.01
N GLU A 124 -4.12 -7.30 12.52
CA GLU A 124 -5.44 -6.93 13.04
C GLU A 124 -6.52 -7.03 11.95
N ILE A 125 -6.24 -6.55 10.74
CA ILE A 125 -7.15 -6.67 9.60
C ILE A 125 -7.44 -8.14 9.29
N LEU A 126 -6.40 -8.98 9.17
CA LEU A 126 -6.58 -10.40 8.89
C LEU A 126 -7.35 -11.11 10.01
N ALA A 127 -7.03 -10.83 11.26
CA ALA A 127 -7.73 -11.40 12.42
C ALA A 127 -9.24 -11.12 12.41
N LYS A 128 -9.63 -9.89 12.08
CA LYS A 128 -11.04 -9.51 11.97
C LYS A 128 -11.77 -10.19 10.81
N LEU A 129 -11.08 -10.41 9.70
CA LEU A 129 -11.70 -10.86 8.45
C LEU A 129 -11.52 -12.37 8.15
N GLN A 130 -10.67 -13.09 8.89
CA GLN A 130 -10.30 -14.49 8.61
C GLN A 130 -11.48 -15.46 8.45
N ASN A 131 -12.61 -15.20 9.13
CA ASN A 131 -13.78 -16.08 9.11
C ASN A 131 -14.81 -15.70 8.04
N LYS A 132 -14.53 -14.69 7.21
CA LYS A 132 -15.45 -14.22 6.16
C LYS A 132 -15.26 -14.91 4.80
N GLY A 133 -14.29 -15.82 4.67
CA GLY A 133 -13.99 -16.49 3.40
C GLY A 133 -13.34 -15.57 2.36
N ILE A 134 -12.59 -14.58 2.83
CA ILE A 134 -11.87 -13.62 2.00
C ILE A 134 -10.48 -14.19 1.68
N ASN A 135 -10.01 -13.94 0.46
CA ASN A 135 -8.67 -14.31 0.02
C ASN A 135 -7.70 -13.13 0.27
N PHE A 136 -6.69 -13.34 1.10
CA PHE A 136 -5.71 -12.30 1.40
C PHE A 136 -4.47 -12.42 0.49
N ALA A 137 -4.10 -11.32 -0.17
CA ALA A 137 -2.81 -11.18 -0.85
C ALA A 137 -1.97 -10.14 -0.09
N VAL A 138 -0.77 -10.50 0.35
CA VAL A 138 0.05 -9.64 1.21
C VAL A 138 1.39 -9.35 0.58
N ASP A 139 1.67 -8.07 0.32
CA ASP A 139 2.97 -7.52 -0.09
C ASP A 139 3.56 -6.69 1.05
N ALA A 140 4.17 -7.38 2.00
CA ALA A 140 4.77 -6.81 3.20
C ALA A 140 6.18 -7.37 3.40
N THR A 141 6.96 -6.74 4.27
CA THR A 141 8.37 -7.06 4.54
C THR A 141 8.61 -7.43 5.99
N GLY A 142 9.69 -8.17 6.27
CA GLY A 142 10.17 -8.48 7.61
C GLY A 142 9.11 -9.11 8.52
N ASP A 143 9.10 -8.68 9.78
CA ASP A 143 8.20 -9.20 10.82
C ASP A 143 6.73 -9.06 10.46
N LEU A 144 6.36 -8.01 9.70
CA LEU A 144 4.98 -7.81 9.26
C LEU A 144 4.50 -8.97 8.39
N LEU A 145 5.37 -9.48 7.48
CA LEU A 145 5.04 -10.63 6.67
C LEU A 145 4.97 -11.92 7.52
N LEU A 146 5.93 -12.13 8.41
CA LEU A 146 5.94 -13.31 9.29
C LEU A 146 4.68 -13.39 10.16
N ASN A 147 4.25 -12.27 10.74
CA ASN A 147 3.09 -12.20 11.61
C ASN A 147 1.78 -12.57 10.91
N VAL A 148 1.67 -12.32 9.60
CA VAL A 148 0.45 -12.61 8.84
C VAL A 148 0.40 -14.05 8.32
N LEU A 149 1.50 -14.80 8.28
CA LEU A 149 1.54 -16.18 7.76
C LEU A 149 0.60 -17.14 8.51
N LYS A 150 0.40 -16.94 9.82
CA LYS A 150 -0.52 -17.75 10.64
C LYS A 150 -1.98 -17.70 10.16
N TYR A 151 -2.35 -16.62 9.43
CA TYR A 151 -3.69 -16.46 8.83
C TYR A 151 -3.80 -17.13 7.46
N LYS A 152 -2.74 -17.79 6.99
CA LYS A 152 -2.68 -18.54 5.71
C LYS A 152 -3.15 -17.71 4.53
N PRO A 153 -2.49 -16.57 4.22
CA PRO A 153 -2.85 -15.76 3.07
C PRO A 153 -2.81 -16.59 1.78
N PHE A 154 -3.70 -16.27 0.85
CA PHE A 154 -3.77 -16.90 -0.47
C PHE A 154 -2.48 -16.65 -1.27
N LEU A 155 -1.89 -15.46 -1.14
CA LEU A 155 -0.67 -15.05 -1.82
C LEU A 155 0.18 -14.17 -0.91
N ILE A 156 1.49 -14.42 -0.92
CA ILE A 156 2.51 -13.48 -0.42
C ILE A 156 3.48 -13.14 -1.55
N LYS A 157 4.07 -11.94 -1.51
CA LYS A 157 4.99 -11.50 -2.56
C LYS A 157 6.27 -10.88 -1.99
N PRO A 158 7.13 -11.64 -1.33
CA PRO A 158 8.46 -11.17 -0.97
C PRO A 158 9.35 -11.04 -2.23
N ASN A 159 10.25 -10.07 -2.24
CA ASN A 159 11.38 -10.08 -3.14
C ASN A 159 12.51 -10.99 -2.59
N HIS A 160 13.58 -11.21 -3.37
CA HIS A 160 14.65 -12.13 -2.97
C HIS A 160 15.42 -11.67 -1.72
N HIS A 161 15.56 -10.36 -1.50
CA HIS A 161 16.18 -9.82 -0.28
C HIS A 161 15.27 -10.06 0.94
N GLU A 162 13.99 -9.71 0.82
CA GLU A 162 13.00 -9.93 1.86
C GLU A 162 12.86 -11.41 2.23
N LEU A 163 12.94 -12.30 1.22
CA LEU A 163 12.94 -13.74 1.43
C LEU A 163 14.21 -14.18 2.18
N GLY A 164 15.36 -13.68 1.76
CA GLY A 164 16.64 -13.93 2.42
C GLY A 164 16.64 -13.49 3.88
N ASP A 165 16.11 -12.32 4.18
CA ASP A 165 16.00 -11.79 5.55
C ASP A 165 15.13 -12.69 6.43
N ILE A 166 14.02 -13.25 5.90
CA ILE A 166 13.13 -14.16 6.61
C ILE A 166 13.86 -15.45 7.02
N PHE A 167 14.68 -16.00 6.14
CA PHE A 167 15.40 -17.26 6.39
C PHE A 167 16.83 -17.08 6.95
N GLY A 168 17.29 -15.82 7.11
CA GLY A 168 18.63 -15.51 7.58
C GLY A 168 19.73 -15.93 6.59
N VAL A 169 19.42 -15.91 5.30
CA VAL A 169 20.34 -16.31 4.22
C VAL A 169 20.41 -15.22 3.14
N GLU A 170 21.53 -15.15 2.45
CA GLU A 170 21.68 -14.27 1.29
C GLU A 170 21.27 -15.05 0.02
N VAL A 171 20.16 -14.67 -0.60
CA VAL A 171 19.66 -15.29 -1.84
C VAL A 171 20.31 -14.59 -3.04
N LYS A 172 21.14 -15.32 -3.80
CA LYS A 172 21.96 -14.77 -4.90
C LYS A 172 21.53 -15.25 -6.29
N SER A 173 20.76 -16.31 -6.36
CA SER A 173 20.40 -16.93 -7.63
C SER A 173 18.91 -17.33 -7.68
N GLU A 174 18.39 -17.44 -8.89
CA GLU A 174 17.00 -17.94 -9.13
C GLU A 174 16.82 -19.37 -8.59
N TYR A 175 17.87 -20.18 -8.58
CA TYR A 175 17.82 -21.54 -8.06
C TYR A 175 17.62 -21.58 -6.54
N GLU A 176 18.13 -20.58 -5.81
CA GLU A 176 17.96 -20.48 -4.35
C GLU A 176 16.58 -19.93 -3.96
N ILE A 177 15.83 -19.35 -4.92
CA ILE A 177 14.46 -18.87 -4.73
C ILE A 177 13.45 -20.01 -4.87
N ALA A 178 13.76 -21.01 -5.68
CA ALA A 178 12.88 -22.14 -6.01
C ALA A 178 12.96 -23.26 -4.95
#